data_38af8669e3e0749c957d3032098e576e
#
_entry.id   38af8669e3e0749c957d3032098e576e
#
_cell.length_a   1.000
_cell.length_b   1.000
_cell.length_c   1.000
_cell.angle_alpha   90.00
_cell.angle_beta   90.00
_cell.angle_gamma   90.00
#
_symmetry.space_group_name_H-M   'P 1'
#
loop_
_entity.id
_entity.type
_entity.pdbx_description
1 polymer ?
#
loop_
_entity_poly.entity_id
_entity_poly.type
_entity_poly.pdbx_seq_one_letter_code
_entity_poly.pdbx_strand_id
1 'polypeptide(L)'
;MNHLIDFYLVRESKQKDSTGQTTTQKTFVLRMGRQKSIYQDEFYKAEQAGLRPQGVIVMSSFDYSNERFIKIGVQEYSIYRVYYDGTDKVELYYGERVGN
;
A
#
# COMPACT_ATOMS: atom_id res chain seq x y z
N MET A 1 -10.67 -12.88 8.88
CA MET A 1 -9.88 -13.09 10.11
C MET A 1 -8.79 -12.04 10.20
N ASN A 2 -8.57 -11.48 11.38
CA ASN A 2 -7.64 -10.37 11.56
C ASN A 2 -6.30 -10.85 12.07
N HIS A 3 -5.23 -10.44 11.42
CA HIS A 3 -3.87 -10.81 11.84
C HIS A 3 -3.02 -9.57 11.94
N LEU A 4 -2.17 -9.53 12.98
CA LEU A 4 -1.11 -8.54 13.02
C LEU A 4 0.02 -9.03 12.11
N ILE A 5 0.47 -8.18 11.21
CA ILE A 5 1.56 -8.50 10.31
C ILE A 5 2.56 -7.37 10.26
N ASP A 6 3.78 -7.72 9.93
CA ASP A 6 4.81 -6.75 9.58
C ASP A 6 4.76 -6.54 8.07
N PHE A 7 4.91 -5.30 7.66
CA PHE A 7 4.95 -4.96 6.24
C PHE A 7 5.79 -3.70 6.07
N TYR A 8 6.08 -3.36 4.83
CA TYR A 8 6.83 -2.15 4.53
C TYR A 8 5.97 -1.19 3.74
N LEU A 9 6.01 0.09 4.14
CA LEU A 9 5.55 1.16 3.27
C LEU A 9 6.68 1.47 2.31
N VAL A 10 6.37 1.60 1.03
CA VAL A 10 7.37 1.84 0.01
C VAL A 10 7.34 3.32 -0.36
N ARG A 11 8.43 4.01 -0.07
CA ARG A 11 8.61 5.42 -0.40
C ARG A 11 9.49 5.53 -1.61
N GLU A 12 9.03 6.31 -2.59
CA GLU A 12 9.79 6.56 -3.79
C GLU A 12 10.28 7.99 -3.79
N SER A 13 11.53 8.18 -4.16
CA SER A 13 12.09 9.50 -4.35
C SER A 13 12.81 9.55 -5.68
N LYS A 14 12.73 10.69 -6.36
CA LYS A 14 13.41 10.90 -7.62
C LYS A 14 14.61 11.77 -7.38
N GLN A 15 15.75 11.35 -7.91
CA GLN A 15 17.00 12.07 -7.79
C GLN A 15 17.63 12.22 -9.16
N LYS A 16 18.24 13.38 -9.38
CA LYS A 16 19.02 13.60 -10.58
C LYS A 16 20.48 13.29 -10.30
N ASP A 17 21.10 12.57 -11.22
CA ASP A 17 22.53 12.30 -11.12
C ASP A 17 23.33 13.43 -11.73
N SER A 18 24.66 13.29 -11.80
CA SER A 18 25.54 14.31 -12.30
C SER A 18 25.37 14.55 -13.79
N THR A 19 24.73 13.62 -14.52
CA THR A 19 24.48 13.77 -15.96
C THR A 19 23.10 14.33 -16.26
N GLY A 20 22.31 14.61 -15.23
CA GLY A 20 20.97 15.16 -15.39
C GLY A 20 19.88 14.10 -15.53
N GLN A 21 20.23 12.82 -15.47
CA GLN A 21 19.24 11.76 -15.55
C GLN A 21 18.51 11.60 -14.22
N THR A 22 17.22 11.33 -14.30
CA THR A 22 16.39 11.12 -13.13
C THR A 22 16.33 9.63 -12.82
N THR A 23 16.65 9.28 -11.59
CA THR A 23 16.54 7.92 -11.10
C THR A 23 15.54 7.86 -9.97
N THR A 24 14.82 6.74 -9.87
CA THR A 24 13.87 6.51 -8.78
C THR A 24 14.54 5.61 -7.75
N GLN A 25 14.53 6.08 -6.51
CA GLN A 25 15.00 5.27 -5.39
C GLN A 25 13.84 4.90 -4.51
N LYS A 26 13.88 3.68 -4.00
CA LYS A 26 12.84 3.17 -3.09
C LYS A 26 13.41 2.99 -1.70
N THR A 27 12.64 3.42 -0.72
CA THR A 27 12.95 3.22 0.69
C THR A 27 11.82 2.41 1.29
N PHE A 28 12.17 1.38 2.04
CA PHE A 28 11.21 0.48 2.68
C PHE A 28 11.16 0.80 4.16
N VAL A 29 9.99 1.20 4.63
CA VAL A 29 9.80 1.60 6.03
C VAL A 29 8.96 0.54 6.72
N LEU A 30 9.56 -0.13 7.70
CA LEU A 30 8.88 -1.21 8.42
C LEU A 30 7.74 -0.67 9.26
N ARG A 31 6.59 -1.31 9.12
CA ARG A 31 5.39 -0.97 9.88
C ARG A 31 4.69 -2.23 10.33
N MET A 32 3.86 -2.09 11.34
CA MET A 32 3.00 -3.16 11.81
C MET A 32 1.56 -2.73 11.64
N GLY A 33 0.73 -3.64 11.18
CA GLY A 33 -0.68 -3.36 10.99
C GLY A 33 -1.51 -4.61 11.14
N ARG A 34 -2.83 -4.40 11.14
CA ARG A 34 -3.78 -5.50 11.24
C ARG A 34 -4.35 -5.80 9.86
N GLN A 35 -4.09 -6.99 9.38
CA GLN A 35 -4.60 -7.44 8.09
C GLN A 35 -6.02 -7.95 8.26
N LYS A 36 -6.92 -7.49 7.40
CA LYS A 36 -8.33 -7.87 7.43
C LYS A 36 -8.74 -8.40 6.07
N SER A 37 -9.81 -9.19 6.06
CA SER A 37 -10.44 -9.60 4.80
C SER A 37 -11.19 -8.42 4.19
N ILE A 38 -11.27 -8.40 2.87
CA ILE A 38 -11.99 -7.36 2.14
C ILE A 38 -13.42 -7.80 1.90
N TYR A 39 -14.31 -6.81 1.75
CA TYR A 39 -15.69 -7.06 1.40
C TYR A 39 -15.84 -7.20 -0.11
N GLN A 40 -16.94 -7.82 -0.53
CA GLN A 40 -17.15 -8.14 -1.94
C GLN A 40 -17.19 -6.90 -2.83
N ASP A 41 -17.73 -5.80 -2.33
CA ASP A 41 -17.81 -4.56 -3.13
C ASP A 41 -16.44 -3.94 -3.42
N GLU A 42 -15.41 -4.30 -2.66
CA GLU A 42 -14.06 -3.84 -2.94
C GLU A 42 -13.51 -4.44 -4.24
N PHE A 43 -14.02 -5.59 -4.67
CA PHE A 43 -13.59 -6.18 -5.93
C PHE A 43 -13.89 -5.27 -7.11
N TYR A 44 -15.03 -4.58 -7.10
CA TYR A 44 -15.38 -3.64 -8.16
C TYR A 44 -14.43 -2.44 -8.18
N LYS A 45 -14.11 -1.91 -7.00
CA LYS A 45 -13.23 -0.74 -6.90
C LYS A 45 -11.83 -1.07 -7.37
N ALA A 46 -11.34 -2.23 -6.99
CA ALA A 46 -10.01 -2.67 -7.42
C ALA A 46 -9.97 -2.93 -8.92
N GLU A 47 -11.02 -3.55 -9.47
CA GLU A 47 -11.10 -3.81 -10.89
C GLU A 47 -11.05 -2.53 -11.71
N GLN A 48 -11.76 -1.50 -11.27
CA GLN A 48 -11.76 -0.21 -11.95
C GLN A 48 -10.37 0.42 -11.94
N ALA A 49 -9.56 0.10 -10.95
CA ALA A 49 -8.18 0.58 -10.88
C ALA A 49 -7.21 -0.34 -11.60
N GLY A 50 -7.70 -1.41 -12.24
CA GLY A 50 -6.84 -2.36 -12.94
C GLY A 50 -6.09 -3.29 -11.99
N LEU A 51 -6.65 -3.55 -10.82
CA LEU A 51 -5.99 -4.33 -9.79
C LEU A 51 -6.85 -5.51 -9.38
N ARG A 52 -6.18 -6.56 -8.90
CA ARG A 52 -6.84 -7.67 -8.21
C ARG A 52 -6.70 -7.42 -6.71
N PRO A 53 -7.82 -7.26 -5.99
CA PRO A 53 -7.72 -6.92 -4.56
C PRO A 53 -7.14 -8.08 -3.77
N GLN A 54 -6.26 -7.76 -2.83
CA GLN A 54 -5.59 -8.75 -2.00
C GLN A 54 -5.98 -8.64 -0.53
N GLY A 55 -6.28 -7.44 -0.07
CA GLY A 55 -6.64 -7.28 1.32
C GLY A 55 -6.67 -5.85 1.76
N VAL A 56 -6.83 -5.67 3.05
CA VAL A 56 -6.80 -4.36 3.68
C VAL A 56 -5.94 -4.45 4.93
N ILE A 57 -5.12 -3.42 5.15
CA ILE A 57 -4.30 -3.30 6.34
C ILE A 57 -4.74 -2.06 7.10
N VAL A 58 -4.97 -2.23 8.40
CA VAL A 58 -5.29 -1.12 9.30
C VAL A 58 -4.04 -0.79 10.09
N MET A 59 -3.62 0.46 10.04
CA MET A 59 -2.45 0.91 10.77
C MET A 59 -2.69 2.28 11.37
N SER A 60 -1.74 2.76 12.17
CA SER A 60 -1.81 4.10 12.74
C SER A 60 -1.71 5.14 11.62
N SER A 61 -2.64 6.08 11.62
CA SER A 61 -2.62 7.15 10.63
C SER A 61 -1.41 8.06 10.79
N PHE A 62 -0.83 8.11 11.98
CA PHE A 62 0.35 8.94 12.24
C PHE A 62 1.59 8.41 11.52
N ASP A 63 1.60 7.12 11.19
CA ASP A 63 2.75 6.48 10.56
C ASP A 63 2.59 6.32 9.06
N TYR A 64 1.50 6.83 8.50
CA TYR A 64 1.23 6.75 7.06
C TYR A 64 1.36 8.14 6.43
N SER A 65 2.13 8.25 5.37
CA SER A 65 2.42 9.53 4.70
C SER A 65 2.09 9.47 3.21
N ASN A 66 0.94 8.87 2.88
CA ASN A 66 0.44 8.79 1.51
C ASN A 66 1.31 7.97 0.57
N GLU A 67 2.02 7.00 1.10
CA GLU A 67 2.76 6.06 0.27
C GLU A 67 1.78 5.30 -0.63
N ARG A 68 2.20 5.03 -1.85
CA ARG A 68 1.32 4.42 -2.86
C ARG A 68 1.49 2.91 -2.96
N PHE A 69 2.54 2.37 -2.37
CA PHE A 69 2.86 0.95 -2.48
C PHE A 69 3.21 0.40 -1.11
N ILE A 70 2.90 -0.88 -0.93
CA ILE A 70 3.34 -1.62 0.26
C ILE A 70 4.03 -2.89 -0.20
N LYS A 71 4.83 -3.44 0.70
CA LYS A 71 5.51 -4.71 0.46
C LYS A 71 5.23 -5.64 1.62
N ILE A 72 4.70 -6.81 1.31
CA ILE A 72 4.43 -7.85 2.29
C ILE A 72 5.26 -9.07 1.89
N GLY A 73 6.19 -9.47 2.76
CA GLY A 73 7.14 -10.49 2.38
C GLY A 73 8.00 -10.01 1.23
N VAL A 74 7.98 -10.72 0.11
CA VAL A 74 8.76 -10.37 -1.08
C VAL A 74 7.92 -9.70 -2.15
N GLN A 75 6.62 -9.53 -1.91
CA GLN A 75 5.70 -9.05 -2.93
C GLN A 75 5.29 -7.61 -2.66
N GLU A 76 5.40 -6.75 -3.68
CA GLU A 76 4.88 -5.39 -3.62
C GLU A 76 3.47 -5.34 -4.16
N TYR A 77 2.66 -4.49 -3.55
CA TYR A 77 1.27 -4.28 -3.93
C TYR A 77 1.00 -2.80 -4.08
N SER A 78 0.05 -2.45 -4.92
CA SER A 78 -0.42 -1.08 -5.07
C SER A 78 -1.54 -0.80 -4.09
N ILE A 79 -1.49 0.36 -3.45
CA ILE A 79 -2.59 0.84 -2.62
C ILE A 79 -3.55 1.57 -3.55
N TYR A 80 -4.78 1.09 -3.63
CA TYR A 80 -5.77 1.69 -4.54
C TYR A 80 -6.82 2.51 -3.82
N ARG A 81 -6.90 2.37 -2.50
CA ARG A 81 -7.90 3.12 -1.73
C ARG A 81 -7.39 3.31 -0.32
N VAL A 82 -7.59 4.51 0.21
CA VAL A 82 -7.18 4.85 1.58
C VAL A 82 -8.42 5.41 2.29
N TYR A 83 -8.70 4.87 3.46
CA TYR A 83 -9.86 5.31 4.22
C TYR A 83 -9.43 5.66 5.65
N TYR A 84 -9.68 6.91 6.02
CA TYR A 84 -9.47 7.40 7.38
C TYR A 84 -10.81 7.30 8.11
N ASP A 85 -10.84 6.54 9.20
CA ASP A 85 -12.10 6.24 9.88
C ASP A 85 -12.50 7.30 10.91
N GLY A 86 -11.78 8.41 10.97
CA GLY A 86 -12.05 9.48 11.92
C GLY A 86 -11.39 9.29 13.27
N THR A 87 -10.65 8.21 13.42
CA THR A 87 -9.85 7.94 14.62
C THR A 87 -8.37 8.09 14.28
N ASP A 88 -7.51 7.44 15.05
CA ASP A 88 -6.07 7.41 14.80
C ASP A 88 -5.67 6.27 13.85
N LYS A 89 -6.64 5.67 13.16
CA LYS A 89 -6.39 4.55 12.26
C LYS A 89 -6.67 4.92 10.82
N VAL A 90 -5.98 4.25 9.91
CA VAL A 90 -6.19 4.37 8.47
C VAL A 90 -6.24 2.96 7.89
N GLU A 91 -7.15 2.77 6.93
CA GLU A 91 -7.29 1.51 6.21
C GLU A 91 -6.66 1.66 4.83
N LEU A 92 -5.73 0.76 4.51
CA LEU A 92 -5.05 0.75 3.23
C LEU A 92 -5.51 -0.46 2.44
N TYR A 93 -6.26 -0.22 1.38
CA TYR A 93 -6.76 -1.26 0.49
C TYR A 93 -5.73 -1.47 -0.60
N TYR A 94 -5.23 -2.70 -0.71
CA TYR A 94 -4.14 -2.97 -1.64
C TYR A 94 -4.47 -4.12 -2.56
N GLY A 95 -3.82 -4.11 -3.71
CA GLY A 95 -4.06 -5.13 -4.71
C GLY A 95 -2.85 -5.34 -5.59
N GLU A 96 -2.93 -6.42 -6.35
CA GLU A 96 -1.91 -6.82 -7.30
C GLU A 96 -2.33 -6.34 -8.68
N ARG A 97 -1.36 -5.81 -9.43
CA ARG A 97 -1.65 -5.34 -10.78
C ARG A 97 -2.03 -6.52 -11.67
N VAL A 98 -3.15 -6.39 -12.38
CA VAL A 98 -3.64 -7.41 -13.29
C VAL A 98 -3.18 -7.08 -14.70
N GLY A 99 -2.81 -8.13 -15.42
CA GLY A 99 -2.35 -7.97 -16.78
C GLY A 99 -0.84 -7.85 -16.86
N ASN A 100 -0.39 -7.47 -18.01
CA ASN A 100 1.05 -7.41 -18.30
C ASN A 100 1.62 -6.05 -18.18
#